data_c475bd285da4f35af95668420b4a86a5
#
_entry.id   c475bd285da4f35af95668420b4a86a5
#
_cell.length_a   1.000
_cell.length_b   1.000
_cell.length_c   1.000
_cell.angle_alpha   90.00
_cell.angle_beta   90.00
_cell.angle_gamma   90.00
#
_symmetry.space_group_name_H-M   'P 1'
#
loop_
_entity.id
_entity.type
_entity.pdbx_description
1 polymer ?
#
loop_
_entity_poly.entity_id
_entity_poly.type
_entity_poly.pdbx_seq_one_letter_code
_entity_poly.pdbx_strand_id
1 'polypeptide(L)'
;MKILHIDSNHPLMLEQLNEAGFENDLDYTSSKAEVEAKIAGYDGIVIRSRFRIDKDFIDKATRLKFIARVGAGMENIDTEYAEQRGIALISSPEGNRNAVGNHTLALLLALLNKLKKADREITRGLWLREENRGVELDSLTVGIIGYGNMGKSFAKKLRGFDCRVLCYDIKEGVGDACATQVPLEVFQKEVDVVSLHTPETPLTLKMVDEAFIAAFAKPFWLINTARGKSVCTADLVKALQDGKVLGAGLDVLEYEQSSFENFFKGALPADFSYLMEADNVILTPHIAGWTIESKTLLAQVIVDKIKALDRSHSLPKGDNA
;
A
#
# COMPACT_ATOMS: atom_id res chain seq x y z
N MET A 1 -3.53 -19.41 23.71
CA MET A 1 -2.64 -18.22 23.75
C MET A 1 -3.47 -17.00 24.16
N LYS A 2 -2.83 -16.05 24.87
CA LYS A 2 -3.42 -14.77 25.28
C LYS A 2 -2.99 -13.65 24.32
N ILE A 3 -3.95 -12.93 23.75
CA ILE A 3 -3.74 -11.93 22.69
C ILE A 3 -4.20 -10.55 23.16
N LEU A 4 -3.36 -9.52 23.00
CA LEU A 4 -3.73 -8.13 23.24
C LEU A 4 -4.09 -7.43 21.92
N HIS A 5 -5.30 -6.89 21.83
CA HIS A 5 -5.75 -6.07 20.71
C HIS A 5 -5.64 -4.60 21.06
N ILE A 6 -4.74 -3.88 20.39
CA ILE A 6 -4.49 -2.45 20.67
C ILE A 6 -5.13 -1.51 19.64
N ASP A 7 -5.70 -2.03 18.58
CA ASP A 7 -6.52 -1.30 17.61
C ASP A 7 -7.84 -2.03 17.38
N SER A 8 -8.91 -1.26 17.15
CA SER A 8 -10.21 -1.84 16.80
C SER A 8 -10.19 -2.40 15.37
N ASN A 9 -10.77 -3.56 15.19
CA ASN A 9 -10.85 -4.27 13.92
C ASN A 9 -12.29 -4.72 13.63
N HIS A 10 -12.49 -5.49 12.56
CA HIS A 10 -13.80 -6.07 12.28
C HIS A 10 -14.20 -7.06 13.41
N PRO A 11 -15.45 -7.08 13.90
CA PRO A 11 -15.91 -7.93 15.01
C PRO A 11 -15.62 -9.41 14.81
N LEU A 12 -15.69 -9.92 13.57
CA LEU A 12 -15.39 -11.32 13.26
C LEU A 12 -14.05 -11.82 13.83
N MET A 13 -13.08 -10.91 13.99
CA MET A 13 -11.75 -11.29 14.50
C MET A 13 -11.85 -11.81 15.93
N LEU A 14 -12.54 -11.07 16.80
CA LEU A 14 -12.74 -11.47 18.20
C LEU A 14 -13.64 -12.70 18.29
N GLU A 15 -14.73 -12.72 17.53
CA GLU A 15 -15.66 -13.87 17.47
C GLU A 15 -14.91 -15.15 17.13
N GLN A 16 -14.19 -15.18 16.01
CA GLN A 16 -13.52 -16.38 15.55
C GLN A 16 -12.28 -16.78 16.37
N LEU A 17 -11.58 -15.82 17.00
CA LEU A 17 -10.46 -16.13 17.88
C LEU A 17 -10.96 -16.67 19.22
N ASN A 18 -12.07 -16.14 19.79
CA ASN A 18 -12.72 -16.68 20.98
C ASN A 18 -13.23 -18.11 20.74
N GLU A 19 -13.91 -18.35 19.62
CA GLU A 19 -14.37 -19.70 19.23
C GLU A 19 -13.22 -20.69 19.10
N ALA A 20 -12.04 -20.21 18.67
CA ALA A 20 -10.84 -21.03 18.55
C ALA A 20 -10.09 -21.22 19.90
N GLY A 21 -10.63 -20.69 21.02
CA GLY A 21 -10.06 -20.87 22.36
C GLY A 21 -8.93 -19.92 22.73
N PHE A 22 -8.75 -18.82 21.98
CA PHE A 22 -7.80 -17.77 22.38
C PHE A 22 -8.42 -16.86 23.44
N GLU A 23 -7.61 -16.43 24.41
CA GLU A 23 -7.97 -15.39 25.38
C GLU A 23 -7.66 -14.02 24.75
N ASN A 24 -8.67 -13.16 24.59
CA ASN A 24 -8.53 -11.88 23.90
C ASN A 24 -8.81 -10.72 24.85
N ASP A 25 -7.80 -9.88 25.10
CA ASP A 25 -7.91 -8.62 25.84
C ASP A 25 -7.93 -7.43 24.89
N LEU A 26 -8.81 -6.46 25.14
CA LEU A 26 -8.98 -5.26 24.35
C LEU A 26 -8.42 -4.04 25.08
N ASP A 27 -7.55 -3.29 24.42
CA ASP A 27 -7.02 -2.04 24.92
C ASP A 27 -6.84 -1.01 23.81
N TYR A 28 -7.87 -0.24 23.56
CA TYR A 28 -7.87 0.73 22.49
C TYR A 28 -7.49 2.15 22.91
N THR A 29 -7.20 2.38 24.20
CA THR A 29 -7.03 3.73 24.75
C THR A 29 -5.68 3.98 25.43
N SER A 30 -5.03 2.96 26.00
CA SER A 30 -3.75 3.09 26.71
C SER A 30 -2.64 3.65 25.81
N SER A 31 -1.77 4.45 26.36
CA SER A 31 -0.54 4.90 25.71
C SER A 31 0.42 3.74 25.44
N LYS A 32 1.43 3.98 24.59
CA LYS A 32 2.49 2.99 24.35
C LYS A 32 3.13 2.51 25.65
N ALA A 33 3.47 3.43 26.57
CA ALA A 33 4.11 3.11 27.84
C ALA A 33 3.24 2.23 28.76
N GLU A 34 1.91 2.48 28.79
CA GLU A 34 0.97 1.64 29.55
C GLU A 34 0.82 0.25 28.95
N VAL A 35 0.84 0.12 27.61
CA VAL A 35 0.85 -1.18 26.95
C VAL A 35 2.16 -1.92 27.22
N GLU A 36 3.30 -1.24 27.15
CA GLU A 36 4.62 -1.80 27.47
C GLU A 36 4.71 -2.36 28.91
N ALA A 37 4.03 -1.72 29.87
CA ALA A 37 4.03 -2.16 31.25
C ALA A 37 3.34 -3.53 31.48
N LYS A 38 2.46 -3.95 30.56
CA LYS A 38 1.69 -5.21 30.68
C LYS A 38 1.95 -6.25 29.59
N ILE A 39 2.68 -5.88 28.53
CA ILE A 39 2.85 -6.73 27.34
C ILE A 39 3.55 -8.08 27.65
N ALA A 40 4.36 -8.16 28.71
CA ALA A 40 4.99 -9.41 29.15
C ALA A 40 3.98 -10.52 29.51
N GLY A 41 2.71 -10.17 29.73
CA GLY A 41 1.63 -11.12 30.02
C GLY A 41 0.98 -11.76 28.79
N TYR A 42 1.37 -11.36 27.57
CA TYR A 42 0.69 -11.76 26.34
C TYR A 42 1.58 -12.60 25.43
N ASP A 43 0.94 -13.56 24.74
CA ASP A 43 1.57 -14.42 23.73
C ASP A 43 1.51 -13.79 22.32
N GLY A 44 0.56 -12.88 22.08
CA GLY A 44 0.37 -12.21 20.79
C GLY A 44 -0.15 -10.78 20.94
N ILE A 45 0.15 -9.94 19.96
CA ILE A 45 -0.42 -8.60 19.85
C ILE A 45 -1.02 -8.38 18.45
N VAL A 46 -2.19 -7.73 18.41
CA VAL A 46 -2.87 -7.32 17.19
C VAL A 46 -2.88 -5.79 17.10
N ILE A 47 -2.27 -5.26 16.04
CA ILE A 47 -2.09 -3.82 15.82
C ILE A 47 -2.46 -3.43 14.39
N ARG A 48 -2.83 -2.16 14.18
CA ARG A 48 -2.89 -1.52 12.86
C ARG A 48 -1.79 -0.47 12.73
N SER A 49 -1.96 0.71 13.35
CA SER A 49 -1.03 1.84 13.17
C SER A 49 -0.92 2.73 14.42
N ARG A 50 -1.45 2.32 15.55
CA ARG A 50 -1.60 3.17 16.73
C ARG A 50 -0.28 3.77 17.24
N PHE A 51 0.78 2.95 17.31
CA PHE A 51 2.13 3.38 17.64
C PHE A 51 3.18 2.43 17.06
N ARG A 52 4.43 2.84 17.14
CA ARG A 52 5.54 2.03 16.65
C ARG A 52 5.89 0.93 17.67
N ILE A 53 5.98 -0.31 17.18
CA ILE A 53 6.55 -1.46 17.87
C ILE A 53 8.06 -1.47 17.59
N ASP A 54 8.82 -0.80 18.43
CA ASP A 54 10.26 -0.70 18.32
C ASP A 54 10.97 -1.72 19.22
N LYS A 55 12.30 -1.67 19.22
CA LYS A 55 13.16 -2.53 20.03
C LYS A 55 12.78 -2.49 21.50
N ASP A 56 12.57 -1.30 22.08
CA ASP A 56 12.27 -1.14 23.50
C ASP A 56 10.95 -1.82 23.89
N PHE A 57 9.95 -1.73 23.00
CA PHE A 57 8.68 -2.47 23.15
C PHE A 57 8.90 -3.98 23.11
N ILE A 58 9.66 -4.46 22.12
CA ILE A 58 9.93 -5.89 21.91
C ILE A 58 10.70 -6.48 23.09
N ASP A 59 11.66 -5.75 23.66
CA ASP A 59 12.43 -6.20 24.83
C ASP A 59 11.55 -6.43 26.08
N LYS A 60 10.48 -5.64 26.24
CA LYS A 60 9.49 -5.80 27.31
C LYS A 60 8.51 -6.94 27.06
N ALA A 61 8.33 -7.34 25.81
CA ALA A 61 7.37 -8.34 25.38
C ALA A 61 7.95 -9.78 25.47
N THR A 62 8.39 -10.19 26.67
CA THR A 62 9.20 -11.40 26.90
C THR A 62 8.50 -12.72 26.55
N ARG A 63 7.16 -12.75 26.47
CA ARG A 63 6.37 -13.95 26.11
C ARG A 63 5.83 -13.92 24.69
N LEU A 64 6.06 -12.80 23.96
CA LEU A 64 5.43 -12.58 22.67
C LEU A 64 5.93 -13.59 21.64
N LYS A 65 5.01 -14.29 21.01
CA LYS A 65 5.24 -15.28 19.94
C LYS A 65 4.94 -14.71 18.56
N PHE A 66 4.03 -13.75 18.48
CA PHE A 66 3.69 -13.10 17.22
C PHE A 66 3.23 -11.65 17.38
N ILE A 67 3.45 -10.87 16.31
CA ILE A 67 2.89 -9.54 16.10
C ILE A 67 2.02 -9.64 14.84
N ALA A 68 0.71 -9.41 14.97
CA ALA A 68 -0.23 -9.42 13.85
C ALA A 68 -0.64 -7.99 13.48
N ARG A 69 -0.19 -7.54 12.32
CA ARG A 69 -0.56 -6.24 11.75
C ARG A 69 -1.74 -6.38 10.79
N VAL A 70 -2.88 -5.78 11.13
CA VAL A 70 -4.08 -5.79 10.28
C VAL A 70 -3.92 -4.80 9.14
N GLY A 71 -3.32 -5.26 8.05
CA GLY A 71 -2.96 -4.49 6.86
C GLY A 71 -1.77 -5.10 6.11
N ALA A 72 -1.30 -4.42 5.06
CA ALA A 72 -0.24 -4.93 4.19
C ALA A 72 1.18 -4.54 4.64
N GLY A 73 1.41 -3.27 5.00
CA GLY A 73 2.73 -2.78 5.39
C GLY A 73 3.10 -3.16 6.82
N MET A 74 4.39 -3.09 7.16
CA MET A 74 4.92 -3.40 8.48
C MET A 74 5.82 -2.26 8.99
N GLU A 75 5.73 -1.06 8.42
CA GLU A 75 6.63 0.06 8.64
C GLU A 75 6.61 0.59 10.09
N ASN A 76 5.53 0.33 10.82
CA ASN A 76 5.42 0.68 12.24
C ASN A 76 5.97 -0.40 13.19
N ILE A 77 6.61 -1.46 12.68
CA ILE A 77 7.18 -2.55 13.45
C ILE A 77 8.66 -2.70 13.10
N ASP A 78 9.51 -2.84 14.11
CA ASP A 78 10.91 -3.24 13.91
C ASP A 78 10.96 -4.73 13.57
N THR A 79 10.79 -5.02 12.28
CA THR A 79 10.66 -6.38 11.77
C THR A 79 11.93 -7.18 11.94
N GLU A 80 13.09 -6.56 11.69
CA GLU A 80 14.39 -7.21 11.82
C GLU A 80 14.65 -7.66 13.26
N TYR A 81 14.40 -6.77 14.21
CA TYR A 81 14.57 -7.08 15.62
C TYR A 81 13.55 -8.12 16.13
N ALA A 82 12.30 -8.04 15.68
CA ALA A 82 11.28 -9.04 16.03
C ALA A 82 11.67 -10.45 15.54
N GLU A 83 12.17 -10.56 14.30
CA GLU A 83 12.66 -11.83 13.73
C GLU A 83 13.88 -12.37 14.50
N GLN A 84 14.84 -11.51 14.87
CA GLN A 84 16.01 -11.91 15.71
C GLN A 84 15.57 -12.46 17.07
N ARG A 85 14.44 -11.97 17.61
CA ARG A 85 13.84 -12.45 18.86
C ARG A 85 12.93 -13.67 18.69
N GLY A 86 12.81 -14.21 17.46
CA GLY A 86 11.97 -15.35 17.14
C GLY A 86 10.47 -15.08 17.16
N ILE A 87 10.07 -13.80 17.05
CA ILE A 87 8.67 -13.38 17.04
C ILE A 87 8.14 -13.47 15.60
N ALA A 88 7.07 -14.22 15.39
CA ALA A 88 6.45 -14.35 14.07
C ALA A 88 5.74 -13.05 13.67
N LEU A 89 5.97 -12.61 12.43
CA LEU A 89 5.33 -11.43 11.86
C LEU A 89 4.19 -11.84 10.95
N ILE A 90 2.99 -11.36 11.24
CA ILE A 90 1.77 -11.67 10.50
C ILE A 90 1.20 -10.38 9.93
N SER A 91 1.01 -10.33 8.60
CA SER A 91 0.31 -9.25 7.88
C SER A 91 -0.78 -9.82 6.98
N SER A 92 -1.65 -8.96 6.46
CA SER A 92 -2.82 -9.39 5.66
C SER A 92 -2.91 -8.69 4.28
N PRO A 93 -1.83 -8.66 3.47
CA PRO A 93 -1.88 -8.00 2.17
C PRO A 93 -2.90 -8.64 1.20
N GLU A 94 -3.25 -9.89 1.42
CA GLU A 94 -4.27 -10.60 0.64
C GLU A 94 -5.68 -10.01 0.85
N GLY A 95 -5.92 -9.42 2.02
CA GLY A 95 -7.23 -8.89 2.41
C GLY A 95 -7.64 -7.61 1.68
N ASN A 96 -6.69 -6.76 1.26
CA ASN A 96 -7.00 -5.50 0.60
C ASN A 96 -6.45 -5.37 -0.84
N ARG A 97 -5.76 -6.38 -1.37
CA ARG A 97 -5.18 -6.33 -2.72
C ARG A 97 -6.21 -6.03 -3.81
N ASN A 98 -7.45 -6.54 -3.68
CA ASN A 98 -8.51 -6.29 -4.66
C ASN A 98 -9.00 -4.85 -4.61
N ALA A 99 -9.12 -4.27 -3.42
CA ALA A 99 -9.46 -2.85 -3.24
C ALA A 99 -8.40 -1.95 -3.88
N VAL A 100 -7.11 -2.20 -3.58
CA VAL A 100 -6.00 -1.46 -4.18
C VAL A 100 -6.01 -1.57 -5.70
N GLY A 101 -6.19 -2.78 -6.27
CA GLY A 101 -6.26 -2.96 -7.72
C GLY A 101 -7.42 -2.20 -8.36
N ASN A 102 -8.59 -2.17 -7.71
CA ASN A 102 -9.74 -1.38 -8.19
C ASN A 102 -9.46 0.13 -8.14
N HIS A 103 -8.90 0.61 -7.04
CA HIS A 103 -8.61 2.04 -6.86
C HIS A 103 -7.54 2.52 -7.84
N THR A 104 -6.47 1.71 -8.05
CA THR A 104 -5.43 1.99 -9.04
C THR A 104 -6.02 2.14 -10.45
N LEU A 105 -6.91 1.23 -10.84
CA LEU A 105 -7.60 1.30 -12.12
C LEU A 105 -8.52 2.53 -12.21
N ALA A 106 -9.24 2.85 -11.14
CA ALA A 106 -10.10 4.04 -11.08
C ALA A 106 -9.31 5.34 -11.27
N LEU A 107 -8.16 5.49 -10.59
CA LEU A 107 -7.26 6.63 -10.78
C LEU A 107 -6.76 6.73 -12.21
N LEU A 108 -6.31 5.61 -12.80
CA LEU A 108 -5.83 5.59 -14.18
C LEU A 108 -6.91 6.02 -15.16
N LEU A 109 -8.09 5.41 -15.11
CA LEU A 109 -9.19 5.75 -15.99
C LEU A 109 -9.68 7.20 -15.81
N ALA A 110 -9.70 7.70 -14.58
CA ALA A 110 -10.07 9.08 -14.29
C ALA A 110 -9.07 10.09 -14.86
N LEU A 111 -7.76 9.76 -14.86
CA LEU A 111 -6.73 10.59 -15.50
C LEU A 111 -6.85 10.55 -17.02
N LEU A 112 -6.92 9.37 -17.63
CA LEU A 112 -6.99 9.20 -19.07
C LEU A 112 -8.22 9.89 -19.67
N ASN A 113 -9.35 9.87 -18.96
CA ASN A 113 -10.61 10.52 -19.35
C ASN A 113 -10.75 11.95 -18.80
N LYS A 114 -9.74 12.51 -18.14
CA LYS A 114 -9.75 13.88 -17.57
C LYS A 114 -10.95 14.17 -16.66
N LEU A 115 -11.45 13.16 -15.91
CA LEU A 115 -12.73 13.26 -15.18
C LEU A 115 -12.74 14.41 -14.17
N LYS A 116 -11.63 14.60 -13.38
CA LYS A 116 -11.52 15.70 -12.42
C LYS A 116 -11.67 17.06 -13.07
N LYS A 117 -10.99 17.28 -14.20
CA LYS A 117 -11.03 18.53 -14.96
C LYS A 117 -12.43 18.78 -15.53
N ALA A 118 -12.99 17.80 -16.22
CA ALA A 118 -14.30 17.90 -16.86
C ALA A 118 -15.41 18.17 -15.84
N ASP A 119 -15.44 17.48 -14.71
CA ASP A 119 -16.39 17.72 -13.61
C ASP A 119 -16.29 19.15 -13.07
N ARG A 120 -15.04 19.60 -12.80
CA ARG A 120 -14.79 20.96 -12.31
C ARG A 120 -15.20 22.05 -13.30
N GLU A 121 -15.07 21.83 -14.60
CA GLU A 121 -15.50 22.76 -15.64
C GLU A 121 -17.03 22.84 -15.73
N ILE A 122 -17.70 21.68 -15.74
CA ILE A 122 -19.17 21.63 -15.73
C ILE A 122 -19.77 22.33 -14.52
N THR A 123 -19.22 22.14 -13.32
CA THR A 123 -19.70 22.83 -12.10
C THR A 123 -19.52 24.34 -12.15
N ARG A 124 -18.63 24.84 -13.03
CA ARG A 124 -18.43 26.27 -13.32
C ARG A 124 -19.21 26.77 -14.54
N GLY A 125 -20.09 25.94 -15.12
CA GLY A 125 -20.89 26.29 -16.28
C GLY A 125 -20.16 26.25 -17.62
N LEU A 126 -18.99 25.61 -17.68
CA LEU A 126 -18.21 25.48 -18.91
C LEU A 126 -18.53 24.13 -19.61
N TRP A 127 -18.73 24.17 -20.92
CA TRP A 127 -19.02 22.99 -21.74
C TRP A 127 -17.94 22.80 -22.81
N LEU A 128 -16.78 22.24 -22.39
CA LEU A 128 -15.54 22.18 -23.19
C LEU A 128 -15.25 20.71 -23.62
N ARG A 129 -15.81 20.30 -24.76
CA ARG A 129 -15.72 18.89 -25.23
C ARG A 129 -14.34 18.55 -25.80
N GLU A 130 -13.77 19.41 -26.64
CA GLU A 130 -12.49 19.14 -27.31
C GLU A 130 -11.32 19.14 -26.32
N GLU A 131 -11.31 20.05 -25.37
CA GLU A 131 -10.28 20.21 -24.35
C GLU A 131 -10.27 19.01 -23.38
N ASN A 132 -11.40 18.31 -23.27
CA ASN A 132 -11.58 17.12 -22.45
C ASN A 132 -11.53 15.80 -23.23
N ARG A 133 -11.04 15.82 -24.48
CA ARG A 133 -10.79 14.59 -25.22
C ARG A 133 -9.79 13.71 -24.44
N GLY A 134 -10.20 12.48 -24.11
CA GLY A 134 -9.40 11.50 -23.37
C GLY A 134 -8.49 10.65 -24.27
N VAL A 135 -7.84 9.67 -23.63
CA VAL A 135 -7.01 8.64 -24.27
C VAL A 135 -7.57 7.27 -23.87
N GLU A 136 -7.67 6.36 -24.85
CA GLU A 136 -8.12 4.99 -24.60
C GLU A 136 -6.99 4.13 -24.03
N LEU A 137 -7.30 3.37 -22.97
CA LEU A 137 -6.33 2.52 -22.29
C LEU A 137 -5.83 1.37 -23.19
N ASP A 138 -6.68 0.88 -24.07
CA ASP A 138 -6.45 -0.28 -24.93
C ASP A 138 -5.22 -0.12 -25.85
N SER A 139 -4.89 1.11 -26.23
CA SER A 139 -3.72 1.41 -27.06
C SER A 139 -2.42 1.60 -26.29
N LEU A 140 -2.46 1.54 -24.96
CA LEU A 140 -1.32 1.86 -24.10
C LEU A 140 -0.60 0.61 -23.59
N THR A 141 0.69 0.78 -23.26
CA THR A 141 1.47 -0.19 -22.51
C THR A 141 1.49 0.22 -21.05
N VAL A 142 0.89 -0.59 -20.18
CA VAL A 142 0.87 -0.36 -18.72
C VAL A 142 2.05 -1.06 -18.07
N GLY A 143 2.87 -0.30 -17.37
CA GLY A 143 4.02 -0.78 -16.59
C GLY A 143 3.73 -0.83 -15.10
N ILE A 144 4.07 -1.95 -14.47
CA ILE A 144 3.88 -2.20 -13.04
C ILE A 144 5.23 -2.41 -12.38
N ILE A 145 5.61 -1.54 -11.43
CA ILE A 145 6.82 -1.69 -10.62
C ILE A 145 6.44 -2.30 -9.27
N GLY A 146 6.98 -3.50 -8.98
CA GLY A 146 6.59 -4.34 -7.85
C GLY A 146 5.45 -5.28 -8.19
N TYR A 147 5.76 -6.51 -8.57
CA TYR A 147 4.77 -7.50 -9.04
C TYR A 147 4.42 -8.53 -7.96
N GLY A 148 4.16 -8.01 -6.74
CA GLY A 148 3.65 -8.76 -5.58
C GLY A 148 2.11 -8.81 -5.51
N ASN A 149 1.56 -8.87 -4.30
CA ASN A 149 0.10 -8.95 -4.07
C ASN A 149 -0.69 -7.85 -4.79
N MET A 150 -0.24 -6.60 -4.69
CA MET A 150 -0.94 -5.43 -5.24
C MET A 150 -0.76 -5.33 -6.75
N GLY A 151 0.48 -5.46 -7.25
CA GLY A 151 0.77 -5.40 -8.69
C GLY A 151 0.04 -6.49 -9.47
N LYS A 152 0.04 -7.73 -8.97
CA LYS A 152 -0.73 -8.84 -9.57
C LYS A 152 -2.23 -8.60 -9.55
N SER A 153 -2.75 -7.99 -8.48
CA SER A 153 -4.18 -7.64 -8.41
C SER A 153 -4.55 -6.57 -9.44
N PHE A 154 -3.72 -5.54 -9.61
CA PHE A 154 -3.94 -4.52 -10.63
C PHE A 154 -3.84 -5.11 -12.04
N ALA A 155 -2.79 -5.88 -12.36
CA ALA A 155 -2.66 -6.56 -13.66
C ALA A 155 -3.88 -7.42 -13.99
N LYS A 156 -4.42 -8.15 -13.00
CA LYS A 156 -5.65 -8.93 -13.18
C LYS A 156 -6.86 -8.06 -13.55
N LYS A 157 -6.96 -6.83 -13.05
CA LYS A 157 -8.07 -5.91 -13.41
C LYS A 157 -7.93 -5.39 -14.83
N LEU A 158 -6.72 -5.28 -15.35
CA LEU A 158 -6.44 -4.84 -16.72
C LEU A 158 -6.83 -5.87 -17.79
N ARG A 159 -7.13 -7.12 -17.43
CA ARG A 159 -7.51 -8.18 -18.40
C ARG A 159 -8.78 -7.89 -19.19
N GLY A 160 -9.59 -6.92 -18.79
CA GLY A 160 -10.77 -6.48 -19.54
C GLY A 160 -10.47 -5.45 -20.64
N PHE A 161 -9.20 -5.02 -20.74
CA PHE A 161 -8.70 -4.08 -21.74
C PHE A 161 -7.69 -4.79 -22.64
N ASP A 162 -7.61 -4.35 -23.91
CA ASP A 162 -6.66 -4.90 -24.89
C ASP A 162 -5.26 -4.27 -24.75
N CYS A 163 -4.95 -3.67 -23.61
CA CYS A 163 -3.66 -3.06 -23.33
C CYS A 163 -2.56 -4.11 -23.04
N ARG A 164 -1.34 -3.80 -23.44
CA ARG A 164 -0.15 -4.59 -23.07
C ARG A 164 0.26 -4.27 -21.64
N VAL A 165 0.57 -5.30 -20.82
CA VAL A 165 1.00 -5.13 -19.44
C VAL A 165 2.41 -5.68 -19.26
N LEU A 166 3.32 -4.82 -18.82
CA LEU A 166 4.70 -5.16 -18.45
C LEU A 166 4.87 -5.03 -16.93
N CYS A 167 5.75 -5.83 -16.35
CA CYS A 167 6.14 -5.64 -14.95
C CYS A 167 7.67 -5.63 -14.79
N TYR A 168 8.11 -4.88 -13.81
CA TYR A 168 9.48 -4.88 -13.30
C TYR A 168 9.47 -5.20 -11.81
N ASP A 169 10.32 -6.10 -11.39
CA ASP A 169 10.52 -6.49 -9.99
C ASP A 169 11.99 -6.88 -9.78
N ILE A 170 12.51 -6.69 -8.57
CA ILE A 170 13.85 -7.15 -8.18
C ILE A 170 13.95 -8.68 -8.07
N LYS A 171 12.80 -9.36 -7.92
CA LYS A 171 12.72 -10.82 -7.94
C LYS A 171 12.49 -11.27 -9.37
N GLU A 172 13.28 -12.25 -9.79
CA GLU A 172 13.14 -12.85 -11.11
C GLU A 172 11.97 -13.84 -11.16
N GLY A 173 11.43 -14.04 -12.36
CA GLY A 173 10.40 -15.05 -12.62
C GLY A 173 9.03 -14.75 -11.98
N VAL A 174 8.72 -13.49 -11.66
CA VAL A 174 7.44 -13.13 -11.05
C VAL A 174 6.31 -12.89 -12.07
N GLY A 175 6.64 -12.72 -13.36
CA GLY A 175 5.67 -12.53 -14.44
C GLY A 175 4.70 -13.72 -14.57
N ASP A 176 3.51 -13.46 -15.10
CA ASP A 176 2.46 -14.47 -15.29
C ASP A 176 1.59 -14.16 -16.51
N ALA A 177 0.44 -14.83 -16.64
CA ALA A 177 -0.49 -14.61 -17.75
C ALA A 177 -1.10 -13.18 -17.81
N CYS A 178 -0.90 -12.35 -16.77
CA CYS A 178 -1.43 -10.98 -16.71
C CYS A 178 -0.39 -9.91 -17.00
N ALA A 179 0.92 -10.20 -16.85
CA ALA A 179 1.99 -9.24 -17.14
C ALA A 179 3.30 -9.95 -17.47
N THR A 180 3.99 -9.45 -18.49
CA THR A 180 5.33 -9.92 -18.89
C THR A 180 6.39 -9.19 -18.08
N GLN A 181 7.26 -9.94 -17.38
CA GLN A 181 8.40 -9.34 -16.69
C GLN A 181 9.48 -8.95 -17.70
N VAL A 182 10.01 -7.75 -17.56
CA VAL A 182 11.07 -7.20 -18.42
C VAL A 182 12.16 -6.50 -17.59
N PRO A 183 13.40 -6.37 -18.10
CA PRO A 183 14.41 -5.50 -17.50
C PRO A 183 13.94 -4.03 -17.44
N LEU A 184 14.53 -3.25 -16.51
CA LEU A 184 14.14 -1.85 -16.29
C LEU A 184 14.31 -0.98 -17.55
N GLU A 185 15.35 -1.21 -18.32
CA GLU A 185 15.64 -0.46 -19.55
C GLU A 185 14.56 -0.69 -20.63
N VAL A 186 14.08 -1.92 -20.76
CA VAL A 186 12.96 -2.25 -21.67
C VAL A 186 11.67 -1.64 -21.16
N PHE A 187 11.43 -1.72 -19.85
CA PHE A 187 10.29 -1.11 -19.19
C PHE A 187 10.23 0.41 -19.46
N GLN A 188 11.32 1.13 -19.19
CA GLN A 188 11.43 2.58 -19.40
C GLN A 188 11.29 3.00 -20.86
N LYS A 189 11.64 2.12 -21.80
CA LYS A 189 11.52 2.39 -23.24
C LYS A 189 10.08 2.22 -23.75
N GLU A 190 9.32 1.29 -23.20
CA GLU A 190 8.07 0.83 -23.82
C GLU A 190 6.79 1.31 -23.14
N VAL A 191 6.82 1.62 -21.82
CA VAL A 191 5.60 1.92 -21.09
C VAL A 191 5.07 3.33 -21.32
N ASP A 192 3.74 3.46 -21.29
CA ASP A 192 2.98 4.72 -21.35
C ASP A 192 2.39 5.07 -19.99
N VAL A 193 2.21 4.08 -19.12
CA VAL A 193 1.71 4.22 -17.74
C VAL A 193 2.67 3.53 -16.80
N VAL A 194 3.04 4.18 -15.70
CA VAL A 194 3.84 3.62 -14.61
C VAL A 194 2.99 3.53 -13.36
N SER A 195 2.83 2.34 -12.81
CA SER A 195 2.11 2.10 -11.56
C SER A 195 3.02 1.47 -10.51
N LEU A 196 3.11 2.11 -9.33
CA LEU A 196 3.98 1.69 -8.24
C LEU A 196 3.23 0.78 -7.26
N HIS A 197 3.82 -0.37 -6.92
CA HIS A 197 3.28 -1.36 -5.98
C HIS A 197 4.36 -1.96 -5.07
N THR A 198 5.37 -1.16 -4.74
CA THR A 198 6.53 -1.56 -3.93
C THR A 198 6.33 -1.23 -2.44
N PRO A 199 6.92 -2.00 -1.50
CA PRO A 199 7.01 -1.60 -0.10
C PRO A 199 7.97 -0.42 0.09
N GLU A 200 7.95 0.24 1.25
CA GLU A 200 8.97 1.22 1.63
C GLU A 200 10.22 0.47 2.10
N THR A 201 11.31 0.65 1.36
CA THR A 201 12.63 0.07 1.65
C THR A 201 13.72 1.09 1.27
N PRO A 202 14.97 0.92 1.69
CA PRO A 202 16.05 1.78 1.23
C PRO A 202 16.18 1.87 -0.30
N LEU A 203 15.80 0.81 -1.05
CA LEU A 203 15.83 0.79 -2.51
C LEU A 203 14.68 1.56 -3.16
N THR A 204 13.58 1.75 -2.45
CA THR A 204 12.37 2.38 -2.99
C THR A 204 12.15 3.80 -2.48
N LEU A 205 12.92 4.23 -1.47
CA LEU A 205 12.90 5.62 -1.01
C LEU A 205 13.40 6.54 -2.14
N LYS A 206 12.52 7.50 -2.56
CA LYS A 206 12.79 8.45 -3.64
C LYS A 206 13.26 7.81 -4.94
N MET A 207 12.82 6.58 -5.21
CA MET A 207 13.21 5.89 -6.45
C MET A 207 12.68 6.56 -7.72
N VAL A 208 11.57 7.31 -7.60
CA VAL A 208 11.03 8.13 -8.69
C VAL A 208 11.53 9.56 -8.48
N ASP A 209 12.74 9.80 -8.90
CA ASP A 209 13.45 11.08 -8.93
C ASP A 209 13.58 11.60 -10.37
N GLU A 210 14.24 12.75 -10.55
CA GLU A 210 14.49 13.37 -11.84
C GLU A 210 15.20 12.42 -12.82
N ALA A 211 16.22 11.68 -12.34
CA ALA A 211 17.01 10.77 -13.18
C ALA A 211 16.16 9.58 -13.65
N PHE A 212 15.37 8.99 -12.75
CA PHE A 212 14.45 7.92 -13.08
C PHE A 212 13.40 8.38 -14.11
N ILE A 213 12.78 9.55 -13.90
CA ILE A 213 11.79 10.11 -14.82
C ILE A 213 12.40 10.40 -16.20
N ALA A 214 13.60 10.98 -16.24
CA ALA A 214 14.29 11.30 -17.48
C ALA A 214 14.64 10.06 -18.32
N ALA A 215 14.85 8.90 -17.69
CA ALA A 215 15.22 7.66 -18.36
C ALA A 215 14.11 7.07 -19.24
N PHE A 216 12.86 7.49 -19.07
CA PHE A 216 11.76 7.03 -19.93
C PHE A 216 11.88 7.59 -21.35
N ALA A 217 11.69 6.75 -22.36
CA ALA A 217 11.81 7.17 -23.76
C ALA A 217 10.69 8.13 -24.22
N LYS A 218 9.52 8.02 -23.61
CA LYS A 218 8.31 8.80 -23.94
C LYS A 218 7.69 9.43 -22.69
N PRO A 219 6.82 10.45 -22.84
CA PRO A 219 5.98 10.91 -21.75
C PRO A 219 5.07 9.79 -21.25
N PHE A 220 4.75 9.81 -19.94
CA PHE A 220 3.97 8.75 -19.31
C PHE A 220 3.04 9.27 -18.20
N TRP A 221 2.03 8.48 -17.81
CA TRP A 221 1.20 8.71 -16.63
C TRP A 221 1.77 7.97 -15.44
N LEU A 222 1.75 8.58 -14.25
CA LEU A 222 2.22 7.98 -12.99
C LEU A 222 1.05 7.67 -12.06
N ILE A 223 0.98 6.44 -11.55
CA ILE A 223 0.05 6.05 -10.48
C ILE A 223 0.85 5.57 -9.27
N ASN A 224 0.60 6.17 -8.11
CA ASN A 224 1.20 5.73 -6.85
C ASN A 224 0.12 5.39 -5.82
N THR A 225 -0.12 4.11 -5.61
CA THR A 225 -0.96 3.53 -4.55
C THR A 225 -0.12 2.66 -3.60
N ALA A 226 1.20 2.88 -3.58
CA ALA A 226 2.17 2.11 -2.80
C ALA A 226 2.61 2.85 -1.53
N ARG A 227 3.65 3.70 -1.67
CA ARG A 227 4.18 4.54 -0.58
C ARG A 227 4.55 5.92 -1.11
N GLY A 228 4.19 6.96 -0.36
CA GLY A 228 4.41 8.35 -0.77
C GLY A 228 5.87 8.69 -0.94
N LYS A 229 6.72 8.25 -0.03
CA LYS A 229 8.17 8.50 -0.06
C LYS A 229 8.92 7.80 -1.20
N SER A 230 8.24 6.98 -2.00
CA SER A 230 8.85 6.42 -3.22
C SER A 230 8.99 7.44 -4.33
N VAL A 231 8.30 8.58 -4.25
CA VAL A 231 8.30 9.65 -5.25
C VAL A 231 8.91 10.91 -4.64
N CYS A 232 9.89 11.51 -5.32
CA CYS A 232 10.35 12.85 -5.01
C CYS A 232 9.34 13.86 -5.55
N THR A 233 8.59 14.52 -4.67
CA THR A 233 7.47 15.39 -5.06
C THR A 233 7.93 16.57 -5.93
N ALA A 234 9.07 17.19 -5.60
CA ALA A 234 9.61 18.30 -6.37
C ALA A 234 9.94 17.89 -7.82
N ASP A 235 10.56 16.72 -8.01
CA ASP A 235 10.91 16.20 -9.33
C ASP A 235 9.67 15.81 -10.14
N LEU A 236 8.66 15.25 -9.48
CA LEU A 236 7.37 14.96 -10.11
C LEU A 236 6.68 16.24 -10.58
N VAL A 237 6.66 17.29 -9.75
CA VAL A 237 6.04 18.60 -10.12
C VAL A 237 6.74 19.19 -11.32
N LYS A 238 8.07 19.21 -11.34
CA LYS A 238 8.86 19.65 -12.49
C LYS A 238 8.50 18.85 -13.75
N ALA A 239 8.44 17.52 -13.64
CA ALA A 239 8.13 16.66 -14.77
C ALA A 239 6.67 16.81 -15.29
N LEU A 240 5.72 17.16 -14.41
CA LEU A 240 4.35 17.51 -14.80
C LEU A 240 4.30 18.85 -15.56
N GLN A 241 5.08 19.85 -15.10
CA GLN A 241 5.18 21.15 -15.77
C GLN A 241 5.86 21.06 -17.14
N ASP A 242 6.89 20.23 -17.25
CA ASP A 242 7.63 19.99 -18.50
C ASP A 242 6.90 19.04 -19.47
N GLY A 243 5.78 18.43 -19.04
CA GLY A 243 5.00 17.49 -19.84
C GLY A 243 5.65 16.11 -20.00
N LYS A 244 6.71 15.80 -19.27
CA LYS A 244 7.32 14.45 -19.23
C LYS A 244 6.43 13.46 -18.49
N VAL A 245 5.78 13.90 -17.41
CA VAL A 245 4.66 13.21 -16.77
C VAL A 245 3.37 13.86 -17.23
N LEU A 246 2.54 13.10 -17.94
CA LEU A 246 1.29 13.58 -18.55
C LEU A 246 0.19 13.80 -17.51
N GLY A 247 0.28 13.11 -16.39
CA GLY A 247 -0.63 13.22 -15.25
C GLY A 247 -0.28 12.24 -14.16
N ALA A 248 -0.74 12.50 -12.94
CA ALA A 248 -0.43 11.68 -11.78
C ALA A 248 -1.69 11.34 -10.94
N GLY A 249 -1.84 10.07 -10.58
CA GLY A 249 -2.82 9.58 -9.60
C GLY A 249 -2.13 9.13 -8.33
N LEU A 250 -2.30 9.88 -7.25
CA LEU A 250 -1.55 9.70 -6.00
C LEU A 250 -2.53 9.42 -4.86
N ASP A 251 -2.56 8.18 -4.38
CA ASP A 251 -3.27 7.82 -3.15
C ASP A 251 -2.40 8.02 -1.91
N VAL A 252 -1.09 8.15 -2.12
CA VAL A 252 -0.06 8.31 -1.09
C VAL A 252 0.86 9.47 -1.44
N LEU A 253 1.36 10.18 -0.42
CA LEU A 253 2.14 11.41 -0.58
C LEU A 253 3.43 11.36 0.24
N GLU A 254 4.51 11.96 -0.27
CA GLU A 254 5.82 12.02 0.41
C GLU A 254 5.73 12.60 1.83
N TYR A 255 4.78 13.51 2.05
CA TYR A 255 4.60 14.24 3.30
C TYR A 255 3.70 13.55 4.31
N GLU A 256 3.20 12.35 4.02
CA GLU A 256 2.37 11.60 4.96
C GLU A 256 3.12 11.32 6.26
N GLN A 257 2.43 11.61 7.37
CA GLN A 257 2.87 11.20 8.69
C GLN A 257 2.13 9.93 9.10
N SER A 258 2.68 9.21 10.06
CA SER A 258 2.07 7.97 10.60
C SER A 258 0.67 8.17 11.21
N SER A 259 0.30 9.42 11.56
CA SER A 259 -1.08 9.80 11.88
C SER A 259 -1.61 10.71 10.76
N PHE A 260 -2.46 10.19 9.91
CA PHE A 260 -3.07 10.87 8.76
C PHE A 260 -3.93 12.11 9.13
N GLU A 261 -4.24 12.31 10.39
CA GLU A 261 -5.21 13.30 10.89
C GLU A 261 -4.72 14.76 10.89
N ASN A 262 -3.42 15.00 10.70
CA ASN A 262 -2.82 16.34 10.86
C ASN A 262 -2.12 16.86 9.59
N PHE A 263 -2.39 16.28 8.43
CA PHE A 263 -1.69 16.59 7.18
C PHE A 263 -1.72 18.09 6.83
N PHE A 264 -2.83 18.77 7.08
CA PHE A 264 -3.04 20.19 6.75
C PHE A 264 -2.71 21.17 7.89
N LYS A 265 -2.10 20.73 8.99
CA LYS A 265 -1.69 21.63 10.08
C LYS A 265 -0.31 22.22 9.78
N GLY A 266 -0.29 23.42 9.22
CA GLY A 266 0.93 24.19 8.92
C GLY A 266 0.95 24.72 7.49
N ALA A 267 2.06 25.38 7.11
CA ALA A 267 2.28 25.80 5.74
C ALA A 267 2.57 24.57 4.86
N LEU A 268 1.78 24.39 3.82
CA LEU A 268 1.99 23.32 2.84
C LEU A 268 3.21 23.66 1.97
N PRO A 269 4.03 22.66 1.60
CA PRO A 269 5.08 22.85 0.62
C PRO A 269 4.51 23.35 -0.72
N ALA A 270 5.26 24.23 -1.41
CA ALA A 270 4.82 24.81 -2.68
C ALA A 270 4.49 23.73 -3.72
N ASP A 271 5.30 22.67 -3.78
CA ASP A 271 5.10 21.54 -4.68
C ASP A 271 3.77 20.82 -4.43
N PHE A 272 3.39 20.67 -3.15
CA PHE A 272 2.10 20.07 -2.83
C PHE A 272 0.93 21.00 -3.23
N SER A 273 1.08 22.30 -3.07
CA SER A 273 0.07 23.27 -3.54
C SER A 273 -0.15 23.16 -5.05
N TYR A 274 0.92 23.01 -5.83
CA TYR A 274 0.82 22.74 -7.26
C TYR A 274 0.00 21.45 -7.55
N LEU A 275 0.31 20.35 -6.86
CA LEU A 275 -0.41 19.08 -7.08
C LEU A 275 -1.92 19.20 -6.79
N MET A 276 -2.32 19.99 -5.79
CA MET A 276 -3.74 20.21 -5.47
C MET A 276 -4.49 20.96 -6.59
N GLU A 277 -3.83 21.92 -7.21
CA GLU A 277 -4.43 22.80 -8.22
C GLU A 277 -4.41 22.19 -9.63
N ALA A 278 -3.43 21.34 -9.93
CA ALA A 278 -3.21 20.77 -11.25
C ALA A 278 -4.41 19.93 -11.74
N ASP A 279 -4.85 20.18 -12.97
CA ASP A 279 -6.00 19.50 -13.62
C ASP A 279 -5.70 18.04 -13.93
N ASN A 280 -4.44 17.72 -14.18
CA ASN A 280 -3.93 16.40 -14.55
C ASN A 280 -3.39 15.62 -13.32
N VAL A 281 -3.75 16.03 -12.10
CA VAL A 281 -3.38 15.31 -10.88
C VAL A 281 -4.64 14.96 -10.08
N ILE A 282 -4.74 13.69 -9.65
CA ILE A 282 -5.79 13.20 -8.76
C ILE A 282 -5.14 12.77 -7.45
N LEU A 283 -5.62 13.31 -6.34
CA LEU A 283 -5.16 13.00 -4.99
C LEU A 283 -6.26 12.29 -4.22
N THR A 284 -5.90 11.23 -3.48
CA THR A 284 -6.80 10.54 -2.55
C THR A 284 -6.08 10.30 -1.21
N PRO A 285 -6.79 10.27 -0.07
CA PRO A 285 -6.16 10.31 1.26
C PRO A 285 -5.81 8.91 1.78
N HIS A 286 -4.98 8.16 1.04
CA HIS A 286 -4.49 6.82 1.37
C HIS A 286 -5.64 5.81 1.62
N ILE A 287 -6.57 5.76 0.68
CA ILE A 287 -7.80 4.94 0.78
C ILE A 287 -7.87 3.79 -0.23
N ALA A 288 -6.84 3.57 -1.04
CA ALA A 288 -6.85 2.51 -2.06
C ALA A 288 -7.19 1.12 -1.50
N GLY A 289 -6.71 0.83 -0.28
CA GLY A 289 -7.03 -0.41 0.44
C GLY A 289 -8.26 -0.33 1.36
N TRP A 290 -9.05 0.73 1.32
CA TRP A 290 -10.06 1.06 2.34
C TRP A 290 -11.49 0.86 1.80
N THR A 291 -11.95 -0.39 1.74
CA THR A 291 -13.32 -0.75 1.33
C THR A 291 -14.05 -1.53 2.42
N ILE A 292 -15.36 -1.65 2.29
CA ILE A 292 -16.20 -2.45 3.20
C ILE A 292 -15.68 -3.89 3.23
N GLU A 293 -15.43 -4.48 2.07
CA GLU A 293 -14.97 -5.85 1.92
C GLU A 293 -13.55 -6.04 2.46
N SER A 294 -12.65 -5.08 2.20
CA SER A 294 -11.27 -5.18 2.68
C SER A 294 -11.18 -5.17 4.20
N LYS A 295 -12.06 -4.42 4.90
CA LYS A 295 -12.11 -4.40 6.36
C LYS A 295 -12.39 -5.79 6.93
N THR A 296 -13.31 -6.53 6.32
CA THR A 296 -13.64 -7.91 6.70
C THR A 296 -12.51 -8.86 6.33
N LEU A 297 -12.01 -8.78 5.09
CA LEU A 297 -10.99 -9.70 4.57
C LEU A 297 -9.63 -9.54 5.28
N LEU A 298 -9.23 -8.32 5.63
CA LEU A 298 -8.01 -8.06 6.41
C LEU A 298 -8.08 -8.79 7.77
N ALA A 299 -9.21 -8.70 8.45
CA ALA A 299 -9.42 -9.37 9.72
C ALA A 299 -9.43 -10.90 9.56
N GLN A 300 -10.13 -11.42 8.53
CA GLN A 300 -10.20 -12.85 8.25
C GLN A 300 -8.81 -13.46 7.98
N VAL A 301 -8.01 -12.83 7.14
CA VAL A 301 -6.64 -13.30 6.84
C VAL A 301 -5.77 -13.35 8.09
N ILE A 302 -5.87 -12.37 8.99
CA ILE A 302 -5.13 -12.39 10.26
C ILE A 302 -5.59 -13.56 11.13
N VAL A 303 -6.89 -13.77 11.27
CA VAL A 303 -7.46 -14.90 12.04
C VAL A 303 -6.94 -16.23 11.50
N ASP A 304 -7.00 -16.43 10.19
CA ASP A 304 -6.55 -17.67 9.55
C ASP A 304 -5.04 -17.92 9.79
N LYS A 305 -4.23 -16.88 9.68
CA LYS A 305 -2.78 -16.97 9.93
C LYS A 305 -2.44 -17.21 11.41
N ILE A 306 -3.16 -16.57 12.36
CA ILE A 306 -2.98 -16.83 13.80
C ILE A 306 -3.35 -18.29 14.13
N LYS A 307 -4.50 -18.78 13.63
CA LYS A 307 -4.92 -20.17 13.81
C LYS A 307 -3.91 -21.17 13.22
N ALA A 308 -3.31 -20.85 12.06
CA ALA A 308 -2.29 -21.69 11.44
C ALA A 308 -0.99 -21.73 12.29
N LEU A 309 -0.58 -20.57 12.81
CA LEU A 309 0.60 -20.47 13.69
C LEU A 309 0.42 -21.31 14.97
N ASP A 310 -0.75 -21.23 15.61
CA ASP A 310 -1.04 -21.99 16.84
C ASP A 310 -0.96 -23.50 16.62
N ARG A 311 -1.52 -23.98 15.51
CA ARG A 311 -1.43 -25.39 15.12
C ARG A 311 0.00 -25.87 14.93
N SER A 312 0.86 -25.05 14.32
CA SER A 312 2.28 -25.38 14.10
C SER A 312 3.08 -25.47 15.41
N HIS A 313 2.69 -24.74 16.45
CA HIS A 313 3.29 -24.82 17.77
C HIS A 313 2.72 -25.97 18.63
N SER A 314 1.53 -26.47 18.29
CA SER A 314 0.83 -27.54 19.02
C SER A 314 1.20 -28.94 18.53
N LEU A 315 1.83 -29.08 17.36
CA LEU A 315 2.33 -30.35 16.88
C LEU A 315 3.60 -30.72 17.66
N PRO A 316 3.72 -31.93 18.23
CA PRO A 316 4.96 -32.38 18.84
C PRO A 316 6.06 -32.33 17.78
N LYS A 317 7.22 -31.71 18.14
CA LYS A 317 8.41 -31.84 17.31
C LYS A 317 8.68 -33.35 17.20
N GLY A 318 8.44 -33.93 16.02
CA GLY A 318 8.70 -35.34 15.79
C GLY A 318 10.13 -35.64 16.20
N ASP A 319 10.28 -36.61 17.09
CA ASP A 319 11.57 -37.19 17.44
C ASP A 319 12.20 -37.66 16.12
N ASN A 320 13.15 -36.90 15.64
CA ASN A 320 14.07 -37.42 14.60
C ASN A 320 15.00 -38.41 15.31
N ALA A 321 14.59 -39.69 15.26
CA ALA A 321 15.50 -40.82 15.52
C ALA A 321 16.37 -41.06 14.28
#